data_887419660591f0593750efc7051421a2
#
_entry.id   887419660591f0593750efc7051421a2
#
_cell.length_a   1.000
_cell.length_b   1.000
_cell.length_c   1.000
_cell.angle_alpha   90.00
_cell.angle_beta   90.00
_cell.angle_gamma   90.00
#
_symmetry.space_group_name_H-M   'P 1'
#
loop_
_entity.id
_entity.type
_entity.pdbx_description
1 polymer ?
#
loop_
_entity_poly.entity_id
_entity_poly.type
_entity_poly.pdbx_seq_one_letter_code
_entity_poly.pdbx_strand_id
1 'polypeptide(L)'
;MNSVRLHKAHSLLLTSLTTAAALWSPQAFALSCDDIMNMVSVNVPENIIVMTVKDSGEQFTNDEVRCLTERGAPAGVIKQAKSMTASEPEVGPTVGPAETKSSALDEEDDAIGSRVDRTKPKTLADEGEGSDADEPEKLREAVKQYRAKKPLAASLLLFELIEAGNTDPKHETKIDYYMARSLESLEMWHTSQYHYMKVVKKGPQDPYFNYALPKLVKIARYTGDDTELSRIVTKIPTDAFPSGAQSEMFYLLGVQAFEEDDLSKARKFFGQVSTKSPLFLKSEYFRGVIYNQQNKLKSAVRSFRDVYRAEAEVTNDPRYLKEVEEVKDLALINVARIYYGIDRYDEAGNYYELVNRESSYWAQSVFEHGWANFMQNNLNDTLGQLLTVRSGFFKDDEFLPEQPILRALTYFNLCEYNRVEKLLLGFEQNYRPLLAEMQDFTTQYASEEGKKLADQAWDTYFGPEKKTQSLLPKSLFNKILRNQELNGLVRHLEVMDQETALIGRQQERWADAMTPYLSKILEKDRERYKRRAGLLLLKEMVRQSNKLADLMTQSEIIRFEVVDAQRVDYAYKSQNAEIGDALDTVNIDFATAVEFIYWPFNGEFWKDELGYYHYTEQGSCK
;
A
#
# COMPACT_ATOMS: atom_id res chain seq x y z
N MET A 1 -32.98 15.12 -23.41
CA MET A 1 -33.08 13.68 -23.07
C MET A 1 -31.72 13.02 -22.77
N ASN A 2 -30.61 13.73 -22.92
CA ASN A 2 -29.25 13.18 -22.73
C ASN A 2 -28.76 13.19 -21.27
N SER A 3 -29.33 13.98 -20.38
CA SER A 3 -28.80 14.09 -19.00
C SER A 3 -29.12 12.91 -18.07
N VAL A 4 -30.17 12.14 -18.36
CA VAL A 4 -30.62 11.02 -17.49
C VAL A 4 -29.82 9.73 -17.78
N ARG A 5 -29.27 9.57 -18.99
CA ARG A 5 -28.46 8.39 -19.35
C ARG A 5 -27.00 8.48 -18.88
N LEU A 6 -26.44 9.69 -18.84
CA LEU A 6 -25.10 9.93 -18.27
C LEU A 6 -25.02 9.57 -16.77
N HIS A 7 -26.10 9.81 -16.00
CA HIS A 7 -26.11 9.49 -14.57
C HIS A 7 -25.95 7.99 -14.23
N LYS A 8 -26.39 7.09 -15.12
CA LYS A 8 -26.21 5.64 -14.90
C LYS A 8 -24.78 5.16 -15.21
N ALA A 9 -24.15 5.71 -16.24
CA ALA A 9 -22.72 5.42 -16.51
C ALA A 9 -21.82 6.03 -15.44
N HIS A 10 -22.16 7.20 -14.92
CA HIS A 10 -21.46 7.85 -13.81
C HIS A 10 -21.53 7.04 -12.49
N SER A 11 -22.65 6.38 -12.20
CA SER A 11 -22.79 5.59 -10.96
C SER A 11 -21.91 4.35 -10.94
N LEU A 12 -21.65 3.74 -12.10
CA LEU A 12 -20.76 2.57 -12.24
C LEU A 12 -19.28 2.95 -12.22
N LEU A 13 -18.92 4.18 -12.62
CA LEU A 13 -17.54 4.68 -12.63
C LEU A 13 -17.11 5.31 -11.30
N LEU A 14 -18.05 5.84 -10.51
CA LEU A 14 -17.77 6.35 -9.17
C LEU A 14 -17.28 5.26 -8.20
N THR A 15 -17.71 4.01 -8.39
CA THR A 15 -17.20 2.87 -7.61
C THR A 15 -15.71 2.58 -7.87
N SER A 16 -15.20 2.87 -9.07
CA SER A 16 -13.79 2.66 -9.39
C SER A 16 -12.85 3.73 -8.79
N LEU A 17 -13.34 4.96 -8.58
CA LEU A 17 -12.53 6.04 -8.00
C LEU A 17 -12.50 6.01 -6.46
N THR A 18 -13.56 5.53 -5.81
CA THR A 18 -13.54 5.24 -4.38
C THR A 18 -12.55 4.12 -4.05
N THR A 19 -12.32 3.16 -4.99
CA THR A 19 -11.29 2.14 -4.86
C THR A 19 -9.87 2.66 -5.04
N ALA A 20 -9.64 3.78 -5.75
CA ALA A 20 -8.31 4.37 -5.87
C ALA A 20 -7.83 5.06 -4.56
N ALA A 21 -8.76 5.56 -3.73
CA ALA A 21 -8.42 6.08 -2.40
C ALA A 21 -7.98 4.98 -1.41
N ALA A 22 -8.37 3.73 -1.68
CA ALA A 22 -8.06 2.57 -0.87
C ALA A 22 -6.66 1.97 -1.11
N LEU A 23 -5.86 2.51 -2.03
CA LEU A 23 -4.56 1.94 -2.41
C LEU A 23 -3.47 2.06 -1.33
N TRP A 24 -3.76 2.70 -0.19
CA TRP A 24 -2.81 2.84 0.93
C TRP A 24 -3.40 2.50 2.30
N SER A 25 -4.62 2.06 2.37
CA SER A 25 -5.04 1.34 3.56
C SER A 25 -4.89 -0.16 3.29
N PRO A 26 -4.39 -0.93 4.23
CA PRO A 26 -4.72 -2.33 4.31
C PRO A 26 -6.21 -2.42 4.65
N GLN A 27 -7.09 -1.98 3.74
CA GLN A 27 -8.49 -2.29 3.88
C GLN A 27 -8.63 -3.77 3.57
N ALA A 28 -9.02 -4.51 4.58
CA ALA A 28 -10.01 -5.52 4.37
C ALA A 28 -11.16 -4.81 3.65
N PHE A 29 -11.27 -4.92 2.33
CA PHE A 29 -12.48 -4.54 1.62
C PHE A 29 -13.58 -5.38 2.21
N ALA A 30 -14.68 -4.75 2.66
CA ALA A 30 -15.90 -5.46 2.87
C ALA A 30 -16.18 -6.25 1.61
N LEU A 31 -15.98 -7.57 1.72
CA LEU A 31 -16.10 -8.47 0.59
C LEU A 31 -17.59 -8.64 0.32
N SER A 32 -18.14 -7.80 -0.55
CA SER A 32 -19.55 -7.85 -0.90
C SER A 32 -19.91 -9.12 -1.69
N CYS A 33 -21.18 -9.48 -1.70
CA CYS A 33 -21.68 -10.52 -2.57
C CYS A 33 -21.26 -10.31 -4.03
N ASP A 34 -21.24 -9.08 -4.51
CA ASP A 34 -20.85 -8.74 -5.89
C ASP A 34 -19.37 -9.03 -6.15
N ASP A 35 -18.49 -8.71 -5.20
CA ASP A 35 -17.05 -8.98 -5.32
C ASP A 35 -16.77 -10.48 -5.41
N ILE A 36 -17.45 -11.26 -4.59
CA ILE A 36 -17.35 -12.73 -4.60
C ILE A 36 -17.89 -13.28 -5.91
N MET A 37 -19.04 -12.81 -6.39
CA MET A 37 -19.62 -13.28 -7.64
C MET A 37 -18.79 -12.86 -8.86
N ASN A 38 -18.13 -11.72 -8.81
CA ASN A 38 -17.16 -11.35 -9.84
C ASN A 38 -15.99 -12.33 -9.89
N MET A 39 -15.42 -12.72 -8.74
CA MET A 39 -14.39 -13.75 -8.69
C MET A 39 -14.88 -15.09 -9.28
N VAL A 40 -16.13 -15.47 -9.00
CA VAL A 40 -16.76 -16.68 -9.59
C VAL A 40 -16.90 -16.54 -11.11
N SER A 41 -17.34 -15.38 -11.60
CA SER A 41 -17.58 -15.13 -13.03
C SER A 41 -16.31 -15.18 -13.88
N VAL A 42 -15.15 -14.80 -13.30
CA VAL A 42 -13.84 -14.87 -13.96
C VAL A 42 -13.11 -16.19 -13.67
N ASN A 43 -13.83 -17.22 -13.21
CA ASN A 43 -13.32 -18.56 -12.93
C ASN A 43 -12.16 -18.60 -11.92
N VAL A 44 -12.16 -17.72 -10.90
CA VAL A 44 -11.22 -17.86 -9.77
C VAL A 44 -11.52 -19.19 -9.06
N PRO A 45 -10.52 -20.04 -8.80
CA PRO A 45 -10.72 -21.31 -8.12
C PRO A 45 -11.42 -21.14 -6.76
N GLU A 46 -12.38 -22.02 -6.45
CA GLU A 46 -13.21 -21.97 -5.24
C GLU A 46 -12.39 -21.81 -3.95
N ASN A 47 -11.29 -22.54 -3.86
CA ASN A 47 -10.39 -22.50 -2.70
C ASN A 47 -9.75 -21.13 -2.47
N ILE A 48 -9.50 -20.35 -3.55
CA ILE A 48 -8.98 -18.97 -3.42
C ILE A 48 -10.08 -18.06 -2.92
N ILE A 49 -11.28 -18.17 -3.49
CA ILE A 49 -12.43 -17.39 -3.05
C ILE A 49 -12.71 -17.67 -1.57
N VAL A 50 -12.69 -18.93 -1.16
CA VAL A 50 -12.86 -19.33 0.25
C VAL A 50 -11.77 -18.74 1.13
N MET A 51 -10.52 -18.75 0.66
CA MET A 51 -9.39 -18.17 1.40
C MET A 51 -9.53 -16.65 1.49
N THR A 52 -9.90 -15.97 0.41
CA THR A 52 -10.14 -14.54 0.38
C THR A 52 -11.28 -14.14 1.32
N VAL A 53 -12.40 -14.88 1.31
CA VAL A 53 -13.53 -14.70 2.24
C VAL A 53 -13.09 -14.91 3.69
N LYS A 54 -12.30 -15.92 3.97
CA LYS A 54 -11.80 -16.20 5.32
C LYS A 54 -10.80 -15.15 5.81
N ASP A 55 -9.90 -14.70 4.92
CA ASP A 55 -8.83 -13.76 5.26
C ASP A 55 -9.33 -12.31 5.28
N SER A 56 -10.51 -12.02 4.71
CA SER A 56 -11.17 -10.72 4.85
C SER A 56 -11.49 -10.40 6.31
N GLY A 57 -11.68 -11.44 7.14
CA GLY A 57 -12.03 -11.26 8.55
C GLY A 57 -13.42 -10.65 8.78
N GLU A 58 -14.21 -10.47 7.72
CA GLU A 58 -15.48 -9.77 7.76
C GLU A 58 -16.63 -10.65 8.22
N GLN A 59 -17.58 -10.01 8.90
CA GLN A 59 -18.85 -10.64 9.24
C GLN A 59 -19.84 -10.39 8.09
N PHE A 60 -20.26 -11.47 7.44
CA PHE A 60 -21.27 -11.40 6.40
C PHE A 60 -22.65 -11.19 6.98
N THR A 61 -23.45 -10.34 6.34
CA THR A 61 -24.87 -10.19 6.66
C THR A 61 -25.68 -11.37 6.11
N ASN A 62 -26.84 -11.64 6.71
CA ASN A 62 -27.74 -12.68 6.19
C ASN A 62 -28.18 -12.40 4.74
N ASP A 63 -28.26 -11.11 4.35
CA ASP A 63 -28.63 -10.70 3.00
C ASP A 63 -27.50 -10.99 2.00
N GLU A 64 -26.25 -10.81 2.36
CA GLU A 64 -25.10 -11.15 1.52
C GLU A 64 -24.98 -12.67 1.33
N VAL A 65 -25.17 -13.45 2.38
CA VAL A 65 -25.18 -14.91 2.29
C VAL A 65 -26.34 -15.41 1.40
N ARG A 66 -27.51 -14.74 1.49
CA ARG A 66 -28.65 -15.04 0.61
C ARG A 66 -28.32 -14.70 -0.84
N CYS A 67 -27.72 -13.52 -1.10
CA CYS A 67 -27.27 -13.11 -2.41
C CYS A 67 -26.30 -14.13 -3.04
N LEU A 68 -25.28 -14.58 -2.29
CA LEU A 68 -24.33 -15.60 -2.75
C LEU A 68 -25.04 -16.93 -3.10
N THR A 69 -26.06 -17.29 -2.32
CA THR A 69 -26.81 -18.54 -2.54
C THR A 69 -27.70 -18.44 -3.79
N GLU A 70 -28.40 -17.33 -3.95
CA GLU A 70 -29.32 -17.08 -5.08
C GLU A 70 -28.56 -16.92 -6.42
N ARG A 71 -27.34 -16.37 -6.38
CA ARG A 71 -26.50 -16.17 -7.58
C ARG A 71 -25.61 -17.37 -7.90
N GLY A 72 -25.69 -18.44 -7.13
CA GLY A 72 -25.04 -19.72 -7.43
C GLY A 72 -23.52 -19.73 -7.12
N ALA A 73 -23.08 -19.04 -6.07
CA ALA A 73 -21.69 -19.13 -5.61
C ALA A 73 -21.33 -20.58 -5.24
N PRO A 74 -20.04 -20.99 -5.37
CA PRO A 74 -19.57 -22.32 -4.99
C PRO A 74 -19.90 -22.68 -3.54
N ALA A 75 -20.20 -23.96 -3.29
CA ALA A 75 -20.70 -24.43 -1.99
C ALA A 75 -19.73 -24.14 -0.82
N GLY A 76 -18.42 -24.23 -1.05
CA GLY A 76 -17.39 -23.90 -0.06
C GLY A 76 -17.37 -22.42 0.31
N VAL A 77 -17.61 -21.55 -0.66
CA VAL A 77 -17.68 -20.09 -0.45
C VAL A 77 -18.89 -19.71 0.40
N ILE A 78 -20.08 -20.27 0.07
CA ILE A 78 -21.30 -20.06 0.85
C ILE A 78 -21.13 -20.58 2.29
N LYS A 79 -20.51 -21.76 2.45
CA LYS A 79 -20.23 -22.33 3.77
C LYS A 79 -19.30 -21.45 4.60
N GLN A 80 -18.24 -20.90 3.97
CA GLN A 80 -17.31 -20.01 4.65
C GLN A 80 -17.99 -18.69 5.05
N ALA A 81 -18.74 -18.03 4.15
CA ALA A 81 -19.49 -16.83 4.44
C ALA A 81 -20.49 -17.03 5.60
N LYS A 82 -21.22 -18.17 5.61
CA LYS A 82 -22.11 -18.55 6.73
C LYS A 82 -21.39 -18.71 8.06
N SER A 83 -20.17 -19.22 8.06
CA SER A 83 -19.38 -19.37 9.31
C SER A 83 -18.91 -18.04 9.88
N MET A 84 -19.03 -16.96 9.12
CA MET A 84 -18.60 -15.59 9.48
C MET A 84 -19.80 -14.63 9.64
N THR A 85 -21.05 -15.14 9.71
CA THR A 85 -22.23 -14.29 9.98
C THR A 85 -22.29 -13.90 11.46
N ALA A 86 -22.57 -12.63 11.73
CA ALA A 86 -22.83 -12.14 13.08
C ALA A 86 -24.16 -12.71 13.62
N SER A 87 -24.19 -13.10 14.90
CA SER A 87 -25.43 -13.40 15.59
C SER A 87 -26.22 -12.08 15.82
N GLU A 88 -27.45 -12.02 15.33
CA GLU A 88 -28.34 -10.84 15.48
C GLU A 88 -28.58 -10.50 16.95
N PRO A 89 -28.54 -9.19 17.33
CA PRO A 89 -29.17 -8.72 18.55
C PRO A 89 -30.68 -8.52 18.30
N GLU A 90 -31.48 -8.94 19.24
CA GLU A 90 -32.95 -8.83 19.23
C GLU A 90 -33.44 -7.39 18.97
N VAL A 91 -34.36 -7.26 18.05
CA VAL A 91 -34.94 -6.00 17.58
C VAL A 91 -36.01 -5.48 18.54
N GLY A 92 -35.79 -4.33 19.11
CA GLY A 92 -36.87 -3.48 19.70
C GLY A 92 -37.47 -2.55 18.63
N PRO A 93 -38.72 -2.04 18.81
CA PRO A 93 -39.59 -1.63 17.72
C PRO A 93 -39.21 -0.29 17.05
N THR A 94 -39.42 -0.29 15.76
CA THR A 94 -39.27 0.76 14.75
C THR A 94 -39.92 2.11 15.08
N VAL A 95 -39.17 3.21 14.86
CA VAL A 95 -39.69 4.57 14.68
C VAL A 95 -39.30 5.03 13.26
N GLY A 96 -40.26 5.55 12.54
CA GLY A 96 -40.22 5.89 11.13
C GLY A 96 -39.31 7.08 10.74
N PRO A 97 -39.22 7.39 9.44
CA PRO A 97 -38.17 8.23 8.88
C PRO A 97 -38.37 9.71 9.19
N ALA A 98 -37.32 10.35 9.70
CA ALA A 98 -37.23 11.79 9.87
C ALA A 98 -36.34 12.42 8.80
N GLU A 99 -36.82 13.48 8.24
CA GLU A 99 -36.29 14.30 7.17
C GLU A 99 -34.89 14.86 7.47
N THR A 100 -34.02 14.83 6.47
CA THR A 100 -32.72 15.48 6.47
C THR A 100 -32.86 17.00 6.52
N LYS A 101 -32.54 17.62 7.63
CA LYS A 101 -32.17 19.03 7.72
C LYS A 101 -30.67 19.16 7.93
N SER A 102 -30.03 19.81 6.97
CA SER A 102 -28.69 20.37 7.05
C SER A 102 -28.57 21.25 8.30
N SER A 103 -27.69 20.94 9.22
CA SER A 103 -27.23 21.91 10.20
C SER A 103 -25.86 21.57 10.79
N ALA A 104 -25.03 22.60 10.70
CA ALA A 104 -24.02 23.03 11.67
C ALA A 104 -23.20 21.97 12.42
N LEU A 105 -21.94 22.12 12.20
CA LEU A 105 -20.80 21.49 12.85
C LEU A 105 -20.78 21.76 14.34
N ASP A 106 -20.83 20.70 15.12
CA ASP A 106 -20.47 20.75 16.52
C ASP A 106 -18.94 20.58 16.66
N GLU A 107 -18.33 21.59 17.24
CA GLU A 107 -16.95 21.57 17.70
C GLU A 107 -16.92 20.82 19.05
N GLU A 108 -16.30 19.64 19.08
CA GLU A 108 -15.78 19.10 20.34
C GLU A 108 -14.27 19.18 20.31
N ASP A 109 -13.75 20.07 21.14
CA ASP A 109 -12.33 20.22 21.47
C ASP A 109 -11.84 19.01 22.27
N ASP A 110 -11.07 18.15 21.64
CA ASP A 110 -10.25 17.15 22.34
C ASP A 110 -8.94 17.77 22.86
N ALA A 111 -9.04 18.55 23.94
CA ALA A 111 -7.90 18.94 24.73
C ALA A 111 -7.56 17.85 25.76
N ILE A 112 -6.70 16.89 25.38
CA ILE A 112 -6.07 15.98 26.34
C ILE A 112 -4.55 16.10 26.17
N GLY A 113 -3.97 17.09 26.82
CA GLY A 113 -2.56 17.15 27.14
C GLY A 113 -2.30 16.58 28.52
N SER A 114 -1.93 15.31 28.65
CA SER A 114 -1.37 14.80 29.89
C SER A 114 0.16 14.87 29.86
N ARG A 115 0.72 15.73 30.72
CA ARG A 115 2.15 15.76 31.05
C ARG A 115 2.53 14.44 31.71
N VAL A 116 3.30 13.62 31.02
CA VAL A 116 4.03 12.51 31.63
C VAL A 116 5.37 13.04 32.11
N ASP A 117 5.61 12.85 33.40
CA ASP A 117 6.84 13.20 34.11
C ASP A 117 8.02 12.40 33.54
N ARG A 118 9.10 13.09 33.15
CA ARG A 118 10.26 12.47 32.49
C ARG A 118 11.35 12.21 33.52
N THR A 119 11.39 11.00 34.08
CA THR A 119 12.64 10.51 34.64
C THR A 119 13.60 10.12 33.51
N LYS A 120 14.83 10.65 33.55
CA LYS A 120 15.89 10.31 32.60
C LYS A 120 16.14 8.82 32.61
N PRO A 121 16.28 8.15 31.44
CA PRO A 121 16.64 6.75 31.37
C PRO A 121 18.03 6.57 32.03
N LYS A 122 18.13 5.66 32.98
CA LYS A 122 19.42 5.21 33.53
C LYS A 122 20.26 4.63 32.40
N THR A 123 21.51 5.07 32.27
CA THR A 123 22.46 4.45 31.34
C THR A 123 22.98 3.14 31.93
N LEU A 124 23.28 2.14 31.07
CA LEU A 124 23.90 0.87 31.48
C LEU A 124 25.23 1.06 32.29
N ALA A 125 25.81 2.26 32.20
CA ALA A 125 26.97 2.65 32.99
C ALA A 125 26.61 3.02 34.46
N ASP A 126 25.32 3.38 34.72
CA ASP A 126 24.83 3.72 36.07
C ASP A 126 24.35 2.51 36.86
N GLU A 127 24.14 1.37 36.23
CA GLU A 127 23.95 0.10 36.90
C GLU A 127 25.35 -0.43 37.23
N GLY A 128 25.82 -0.01 38.39
CA GLY A 128 27.11 -0.36 38.91
C GLY A 128 27.40 -1.85 38.77
N GLU A 129 28.65 -2.17 38.54
CA GLU A 129 29.27 -3.47 38.58
C GLU A 129 28.97 -4.20 39.89
N GLY A 130 27.72 -4.63 40.06
CA GLY A 130 27.45 -5.79 40.85
C GLY A 130 27.98 -6.97 40.06
N SER A 131 29.26 -7.30 40.24
CA SER A 131 29.75 -8.61 39.81
C SER A 131 28.92 -9.62 40.59
N ASP A 132 27.90 -10.18 39.92
CA ASP A 132 27.24 -11.36 40.45
C ASP A 132 28.34 -12.39 40.68
N ALA A 133 28.60 -12.76 41.94
CA ALA A 133 29.72 -13.66 42.30
C ALA A 133 29.62 -14.99 41.52
N ASP A 134 28.38 -15.32 41.06
CA ASP A 134 28.04 -16.52 40.30
C ASP A 134 28.09 -16.35 38.78
N GLU A 135 28.45 -15.16 38.28
CA GLU A 135 28.51 -14.94 36.80
C GLU A 135 29.65 -15.74 36.19
N PRO A 136 29.40 -16.52 35.10
CA PRO A 136 30.43 -17.27 34.42
C PRO A 136 31.60 -16.38 33.96
N GLU A 137 32.84 -16.82 34.19
CA GLU A 137 34.05 -16.07 33.81
C GLU A 137 34.07 -15.76 32.30
N LYS A 138 33.64 -16.72 31.47
CA LYS A 138 33.50 -16.50 30.01
C LYS A 138 32.53 -15.37 29.69
N LEU A 139 31.43 -15.21 30.42
CA LEU A 139 30.48 -14.13 30.19
C LEU A 139 31.09 -12.78 30.53
N ARG A 140 31.80 -12.68 31.64
CA ARG A 140 32.54 -11.48 32.05
C ARG A 140 33.59 -11.10 30.98
N GLU A 141 34.35 -12.08 30.49
CA GLU A 141 35.35 -11.84 29.46
C GLU A 141 34.69 -11.44 28.12
N ALA A 142 33.58 -12.06 27.71
CA ALA A 142 32.85 -11.68 26.51
C ALA A 142 32.35 -10.22 26.54
N VAL A 143 31.77 -9.80 27.68
CA VAL A 143 31.34 -8.41 27.91
C VAL A 143 32.54 -7.44 27.84
N LYS A 144 33.68 -7.81 28.42
CA LYS A 144 34.92 -7.04 28.38
C LYS A 144 35.44 -6.90 26.93
N GLN A 145 35.44 -7.97 26.14
CA GLN A 145 35.84 -7.92 24.72
C GLN A 145 34.87 -7.03 23.90
N TYR A 146 33.56 -7.13 24.15
CA TYR A 146 32.61 -6.25 23.51
C TYR A 146 32.87 -4.76 23.85
N ARG A 147 33.06 -4.42 25.13
CA ARG A 147 33.41 -3.05 25.59
C ARG A 147 34.75 -2.56 24.99
N ALA A 148 35.68 -3.46 24.75
CA ALA A 148 36.95 -3.19 24.07
C ALA A 148 36.81 -3.05 22.55
N LYS A 149 35.58 -2.97 22.00
CA LYS A 149 35.28 -2.89 20.56
C LYS A 149 35.82 -4.07 19.73
N LYS A 150 35.82 -5.25 20.32
CA LYS A 150 36.18 -6.52 19.69
C LYS A 150 34.96 -7.44 19.55
N PRO A 151 33.95 -7.07 18.73
CA PRO A 151 32.67 -7.79 18.66
C PRO A 151 32.82 -9.23 18.19
N LEU A 152 33.79 -9.51 17.31
CA LEU A 152 34.08 -10.86 16.84
C LEU A 152 34.52 -11.79 17.98
N ALA A 153 35.48 -11.36 18.81
CA ALA A 153 35.92 -12.14 19.96
C ALA A 153 34.82 -12.32 21.01
N ALA A 154 34.03 -11.27 21.23
CA ALA A 154 32.89 -11.34 22.13
C ALA A 154 31.85 -12.36 21.65
N SER A 155 31.50 -12.34 20.37
CA SER A 155 30.50 -13.25 19.79
C SER A 155 30.93 -14.73 19.89
N LEU A 156 32.22 -15.05 19.74
CA LEU A 156 32.72 -16.41 19.91
C LEU A 156 32.54 -16.91 21.34
N LEU A 157 32.94 -16.11 22.33
CA LEU A 157 32.80 -16.49 23.75
C LEU A 157 31.34 -16.67 24.16
N LEU A 158 30.44 -15.80 23.63
CA LEU A 158 29.02 -15.90 23.89
C LEU A 158 28.39 -17.11 23.19
N PHE A 159 28.86 -17.43 21.98
CA PHE A 159 28.41 -18.62 21.25
C PHE A 159 28.77 -19.90 22.02
N GLU A 160 29.99 -20.01 22.53
CA GLU A 160 30.41 -21.16 23.35
C GLU A 160 29.51 -21.35 24.60
N LEU A 161 29.02 -20.27 25.20
CA LEU A 161 28.06 -20.34 26.30
C LEU A 161 26.67 -20.82 25.85
N ILE A 162 26.23 -20.37 24.68
CA ILE A 162 24.94 -20.79 24.07
C ILE A 162 25.01 -22.29 23.71
N GLU A 163 26.12 -22.73 23.10
CA GLU A 163 26.31 -24.12 22.68
C GLU A 163 26.39 -25.08 23.88
N ALA A 164 27.04 -24.65 24.96
CA ALA A 164 27.15 -25.45 26.17
C ALA A 164 25.79 -25.73 26.84
N GLY A 165 24.80 -24.86 26.68
CA GLY A 165 23.38 -25.06 27.05
C GLY A 165 23.11 -25.23 28.58
N ASN A 166 24.11 -25.04 29.41
CA ASN A 166 24.05 -25.25 30.89
C ASN A 166 24.16 -23.94 31.69
N THR A 167 23.83 -22.81 31.04
CA THR A 167 23.89 -21.50 31.68
C THR A 167 22.67 -21.29 32.58
N ASP A 168 22.87 -20.71 33.76
CA ASP A 168 21.79 -20.31 34.66
C ASP A 168 20.80 -19.38 33.92
N PRO A 169 19.48 -19.63 33.95
CA PRO A 169 18.47 -18.81 33.30
C PRO A 169 18.58 -17.32 33.59
N LYS A 170 19.13 -16.92 34.74
CA LYS A 170 19.37 -15.51 35.08
C LYS A 170 20.41 -14.83 34.16
N HIS A 171 21.32 -15.59 33.57
CA HIS A 171 22.37 -15.07 32.67
C HIS A 171 22.02 -15.21 31.18
N GLU A 172 21.02 -16.01 30.81
CA GLU A 172 20.61 -16.21 29.41
C GLU A 172 20.33 -14.89 28.71
N THR A 173 19.56 -14.01 29.34
CA THR A 173 19.16 -12.73 28.75
C THR A 173 20.37 -11.82 28.52
N LYS A 174 21.33 -11.81 29.45
CA LYS A 174 22.59 -11.07 29.30
C LYS A 174 23.43 -11.61 28.15
N ILE A 175 23.49 -12.93 28.01
CA ILE A 175 24.17 -13.60 26.90
C ILE A 175 23.51 -13.20 25.55
N ASP A 176 22.20 -13.37 25.42
CA ASP A 176 21.47 -13.01 24.20
C ASP A 176 21.61 -11.51 23.88
N TYR A 177 21.53 -10.63 24.88
CA TYR A 177 21.69 -9.19 24.70
C TYR A 177 23.08 -8.82 24.15
N TYR A 178 24.15 -9.31 24.77
CA TYR A 178 25.51 -9.00 24.30
C TYR A 178 25.85 -9.72 23.00
N MET A 179 25.27 -10.90 22.72
CA MET A 179 25.36 -11.56 21.42
C MET A 179 24.72 -10.69 20.33
N ALA A 180 23.48 -10.20 20.55
CA ALA A 180 22.81 -9.28 19.66
C ALA A 180 23.63 -8.01 19.41
N ARG A 181 24.21 -7.42 20.48
CA ARG A 181 25.07 -6.24 20.37
C ARG A 181 26.34 -6.48 19.57
N SER A 182 26.93 -7.64 19.72
CA SER A 182 28.14 -8.04 18.99
C SER A 182 27.84 -8.24 17.51
N LEU A 183 26.73 -8.92 17.18
CA LEU A 183 26.27 -9.13 15.82
C LEU A 183 25.84 -7.82 15.14
N GLU A 184 25.13 -6.91 15.87
CA GLU A 184 24.81 -5.56 15.40
C GLU A 184 26.08 -4.78 14.99
N SER A 185 27.15 -4.88 15.80
CA SER A 185 28.43 -4.23 15.52
C SER A 185 29.18 -4.83 14.33
N LEU A 186 28.81 -6.04 13.92
CA LEU A 186 29.35 -6.74 12.73
C LEU A 186 28.40 -6.58 11.51
N GLU A 187 27.39 -5.72 11.61
CA GLU A 187 26.38 -5.48 10.56
C GLU A 187 25.52 -6.72 10.22
N MET A 188 25.44 -7.66 11.16
CA MET A 188 24.61 -8.85 11.05
C MET A 188 23.23 -8.58 11.65
N TRP A 189 22.40 -7.93 10.87
CA TRP A 189 21.15 -7.32 11.33
C TRP A 189 20.09 -8.34 11.71
N HIS A 190 19.89 -9.36 10.88
CA HIS A 190 18.86 -10.36 11.11
C HIS A 190 19.18 -11.29 12.28
N THR A 191 20.42 -11.80 12.35
CA THR A 191 20.84 -12.64 13.49
C THR A 191 20.91 -11.84 14.80
N SER A 192 21.27 -10.55 14.73
CA SER A 192 21.15 -9.62 15.87
C SER A 192 19.69 -9.47 16.31
N GLN A 193 18.76 -9.25 15.37
CA GLN A 193 17.31 -9.19 15.62
C GLN A 193 16.81 -10.45 16.32
N TYR A 194 17.23 -11.62 15.88
CA TYR A 194 16.87 -12.89 16.49
C TYR A 194 17.19 -12.93 18.00
N HIS A 195 18.40 -12.51 18.38
CA HIS A 195 18.83 -12.49 19.78
C HIS A 195 18.14 -11.38 20.59
N TYR A 196 17.98 -10.15 20.06
CA TYR A 196 17.19 -9.13 20.73
C TYR A 196 15.74 -9.57 20.95
N MET A 197 15.15 -10.28 19.97
CA MET A 197 13.79 -10.79 20.10
C MET A 197 13.66 -11.81 21.26
N LYS A 198 14.68 -12.63 21.52
CA LYS A 198 14.68 -13.52 22.69
C LYS A 198 14.63 -12.73 24.00
N VAL A 199 15.42 -11.64 24.10
CA VAL A 199 15.41 -10.74 25.26
C VAL A 199 14.03 -10.12 25.45
N VAL A 200 13.47 -9.51 24.39
CA VAL A 200 12.17 -8.80 24.47
C VAL A 200 11.02 -9.75 24.80
N LYS A 201 11.07 -11.00 24.35
CA LYS A 201 10.07 -12.03 24.69
C LYS A 201 10.03 -12.41 26.18
N LYS A 202 11.07 -12.14 26.97
CA LYS A 202 11.05 -12.33 28.43
C LYS A 202 10.14 -11.30 29.10
N GLY A 203 9.86 -10.17 28.44
CA GLY A 203 8.91 -9.15 28.91
C GLY A 203 9.54 -7.99 29.70
N PRO A 204 8.72 -7.00 30.10
CA PRO A 204 9.20 -5.75 30.72
C PRO A 204 9.91 -5.90 32.09
N GLN A 205 9.76 -7.04 32.72
CA GLN A 205 10.43 -7.33 34.03
C GLN A 205 11.91 -7.73 33.85
N ASP A 206 12.31 -8.07 32.62
CA ASP A 206 13.71 -8.39 32.34
C ASP A 206 14.58 -7.12 32.35
N PRO A 207 15.74 -7.12 33.00
CA PRO A 207 16.59 -5.93 33.13
C PRO A 207 17.11 -5.41 31.78
N TYR A 208 17.21 -6.27 30.76
CA TYR A 208 17.67 -5.89 29.42
C TYR A 208 16.56 -5.48 28.47
N PHE A 209 15.28 -5.65 28.84
CA PHE A 209 14.13 -5.32 27.98
C PHE A 209 14.16 -3.86 27.50
N ASN A 210 14.37 -2.91 28.42
CA ASN A 210 14.38 -1.48 28.11
C ASN A 210 15.54 -1.06 27.17
N TYR A 211 16.57 -1.87 27.08
CA TYR A 211 17.72 -1.64 26.19
C TYR A 211 17.56 -2.40 24.86
N ALA A 212 16.98 -3.60 24.88
CA ALA A 212 16.82 -4.44 23.71
C ALA A 212 15.71 -3.95 22.76
N LEU A 213 14.55 -3.54 23.30
CA LEU A 213 13.42 -3.11 22.46
C LEU A 213 13.75 -1.89 21.57
N PRO A 214 14.40 -0.80 22.04
CA PRO A 214 14.83 0.30 21.17
C PRO A 214 15.82 -0.13 20.09
N LYS A 215 16.66 -1.13 20.37
CA LYS A 215 17.59 -1.69 19.38
C LYS A 215 16.87 -2.50 18.32
N LEU A 216 15.90 -3.29 18.73
CA LEU A 216 15.03 -4.04 17.81
C LEU A 216 14.27 -3.09 16.87
N VAL A 217 13.73 -1.99 17.39
CA VAL A 217 13.11 -0.92 16.60
C VAL A 217 14.09 -0.33 15.59
N LYS A 218 15.33 -0.03 16.01
CA LYS A 218 16.35 0.50 15.10
C LYS A 218 16.65 -0.47 13.95
N ILE A 219 16.74 -1.77 14.24
CA ILE A 219 16.97 -2.81 13.22
C ILE A 219 15.79 -2.87 12.26
N ALA A 220 14.54 -2.87 12.76
CA ALA A 220 13.35 -2.88 11.93
C ALA A 220 13.30 -1.67 10.96
N ARG A 221 13.68 -0.47 11.41
CA ARG A 221 13.84 0.69 10.52
C ARG A 221 14.92 0.48 9.45
N TYR A 222 16.04 -0.12 9.83
CA TYR A 222 17.14 -0.37 8.89
C TYR A 222 16.75 -1.38 7.82
N THR A 223 16.17 -2.50 8.23
CA THR A 223 15.73 -3.57 7.33
C THR A 223 14.45 -3.22 6.56
N GLY A 224 13.65 -2.27 7.08
CA GLY A 224 12.36 -1.89 6.52
C GLY A 224 11.23 -2.88 6.84
N ASP A 225 11.47 -3.84 7.75
CA ASP A 225 10.49 -4.84 8.15
C ASP A 225 10.23 -4.81 9.66
N ASP A 226 9.00 -4.58 10.03
CA ASP A 226 8.52 -4.52 11.41
C ASP A 226 7.71 -5.76 11.85
N THR A 227 7.69 -6.80 11.02
CA THR A 227 6.91 -8.03 11.24
C THR A 227 7.07 -8.61 12.64
N GLU A 228 8.31 -8.71 13.12
CA GLU A 228 8.58 -9.29 14.44
C GLU A 228 8.14 -8.35 15.57
N LEU A 229 8.24 -7.03 15.39
CA LEU A 229 7.72 -6.04 16.33
C LEU A 229 6.19 -6.08 16.38
N SER A 230 5.52 -6.13 15.23
CA SER A 230 4.06 -6.21 15.12
C SER A 230 3.50 -7.44 15.86
N ARG A 231 4.23 -8.56 15.87
CA ARG A 231 3.82 -9.78 16.57
C ARG A 231 3.85 -9.68 18.09
N ILE A 232 4.67 -8.79 18.63
CA ILE A 232 4.88 -8.68 20.09
C ILE A 232 4.25 -7.42 20.68
N VAL A 233 3.97 -6.40 19.87
CA VAL A 233 3.51 -5.10 20.37
C VAL A 233 2.26 -5.20 21.22
N THR A 234 1.30 -6.05 20.86
CA THR A 234 0.05 -6.27 21.61
C THR A 234 0.25 -7.03 22.91
N LYS A 235 1.37 -7.72 23.07
CA LYS A 235 1.69 -8.51 24.28
C LYS A 235 2.41 -7.68 25.35
N ILE A 236 2.86 -6.48 25.01
CA ILE A 236 3.59 -5.58 25.90
C ILE A 236 2.61 -4.50 26.37
N PRO A 237 2.43 -4.31 27.69
CA PRO A 237 1.62 -3.21 28.24
C PRO A 237 2.13 -1.86 27.72
N THR A 238 1.23 -0.95 27.36
CA THR A 238 1.59 0.34 26.76
C THR A 238 2.39 1.28 27.68
N ASP A 239 2.21 1.14 28.98
CA ASP A 239 2.96 1.85 30.03
C ASP A 239 4.39 1.31 30.20
N ALA A 240 4.66 0.11 29.70
CA ALA A 240 5.99 -0.51 29.73
C ALA A 240 6.84 -0.17 28.48
N PHE A 241 6.35 0.65 27.55
CA PHE A 241 7.13 1.01 26.37
C PHE A 241 8.29 1.94 26.74
N PRO A 242 9.56 1.54 26.46
CA PRO A 242 10.71 2.39 26.69
C PRO A 242 10.61 3.67 25.83
N SER A 243 11.05 4.82 26.37
CA SER A 243 10.98 6.11 25.69
C SER A 243 11.62 6.10 24.27
N GLY A 244 12.69 5.29 24.09
CA GLY A 244 13.37 5.14 22.80
C GLY A 244 12.64 4.27 21.76
N ALA A 245 11.52 3.62 22.13
CA ALA A 245 10.71 2.78 21.24
C ALA A 245 9.23 3.18 21.24
N GLN A 246 8.83 4.09 22.11
CA GLN A 246 7.43 4.39 22.40
C GLN A 246 6.64 4.81 21.14
N SER A 247 7.18 5.69 20.33
CA SER A 247 6.50 6.16 19.11
C SER A 247 6.28 5.06 18.09
N GLU A 248 7.27 4.20 17.91
CA GLU A 248 7.18 3.04 17.01
C GLU A 248 6.14 2.03 17.49
N MET A 249 6.13 1.76 18.79
CA MET A 249 5.17 0.82 19.35
C MET A 249 3.73 1.34 19.23
N PHE A 250 3.50 2.64 19.47
CA PHE A 250 2.19 3.25 19.24
C PHE A 250 1.81 3.28 17.77
N TYR A 251 2.76 3.55 16.86
CA TYR A 251 2.51 3.48 15.44
C TYR A 251 2.06 2.07 15.01
N LEU A 252 2.76 1.02 15.46
CA LEU A 252 2.42 -0.38 15.15
C LEU A 252 1.06 -0.79 15.72
N LEU A 253 0.75 -0.37 16.96
CA LEU A 253 -0.59 -0.57 17.53
C LEU A 253 -1.68 0.16 16.72
N GLY A 254 -1.35 1.36 16.21
CA GLY A 254 -2.23 2.12 15.34
C GLY A 254 -2.50 1.41 14.02
N VAL A 255 -1.46 0.89 13.37
CA VAL A 255 -1.57 0.11 12.13
C VAL A 255 -2.41 -1.14 12.36
N GLN A 256 -2.11 -1.91 13.42
CA GLN A 256 -2.87 -3.12 13.72
C GLN A 256 -4.35 -2.83 14.01
N ALA A 257 -4.65 -1.83 14.82
CA ALA A 257 -6.04 -1.45 15.09
C ALA A 257 -6.75 -0.96 13.81
N PHE A 258 -6.02 -0.34 12.89
CA PHE A 258 -6.54 0.07 11.60
C PHE A 258 -6.85 -1.13 10.70
N GLU A 259 -5.99 -2.15 10.69
CA GLU A 259 -6.19 -3.42 9.97
C GLU A 259 -7.37 -4.24 10.56
N GLU A 260 -7.63 -4.10 11.85
CA GLU A 260 -8.79 -4.69 12.56
C GLU A 260 -10.07 -3.86 12.40
N ASP A 261 -10.05 -2.78 11.60
CA ASP A 261 -11.14 -1.81 11.40
C ASP A 261 -11.60 -1.09 12.70
N ASP A 262 -10.81 -1.16 13.77
CA ASP A 262 -11.04 -0.35 14.97
C ASP A 262 -10.47 1.07 14.78
N LEU A 263 -11.16 1.85 13.94
CA LEU A 263 -10.74 3.20 13.55
C LEU A 263 -10.58 4.14 14.76
N SER A 264 -11.39 3.96 15.80
CA SER A 264 -11.33 4.79 17.01
C SER A 264 -10.05 4.52 17.80
N LYS A 265 -9.70 3.26 17.96
CA LYS A 265 -8.49 2.82 18.66
C LYS A 265 -7.24 3.15 17.84
N ALA A 266 -7.28 2.93 16.51
CA ALA A 266 -6.23 3.30 15.60
C ALA A 266 -5.89 4.79 15.70
N ARG A 267 -6.90 5.67 15.61
CA ARG A 267 -6.75 7.12 15.75
C ARG A 267 -6.12 7.53 17.08
N LYS A 268 -6.52 6.88 18.19
CA LYS A 268 -5.96 7.13 19.51
C LYS A 268 -4.47 6.76 19.57
N PHE A 269 -4.08 5.62 19.03
CA PHE A 269 -2.68 5.18 19.03
C PHE A 269 -1.81 6.05 18.12
N PHE A 270 -2.25 6.36 16.90
CA PHE A 270 -1.52 7.30 16.04
C PHE A 270 -1.33 8.68 16.70
N GLY A 271 -2.32 9.14 17.49
CA GLY A 271 -2.22 10.37 18.25
C GLY A 271 -1.20 10.35 19.41
N GLN A 272 -0.70 9.18 19.81
CA GLN A 272 0.35 9.05 20.83
C GLN A 272 1.77 9.10 20.24
N VAL A 273 1.91 9.08 18.92
CA VAL A 273 3.21 9.18 18.25
C VAL A 273 3.76 10.60 18.43
N SER A 274 4.97 10.70 18.96
CA SER A 274 5.62 12.00 19.23
C SER A 274 5.83 12.81 17.95
N THR A 275 5.60 14.11 18.00
CA THR A 275 5.89 15.05 16.90
C THR A 275 7.37 15.06 16.49
N LYS A 276 8.27 14.59 17.36
CA LYS A 276 9.70 14.43 17.09
C LYS A 276 10.07 13.08 16.51
N SER A 277 9.10 12.17 16.34
CA SER A 277 9.34 10.86 15.74
C SER A 277 9.34 10.97 14.22
N PRO A 278 10.23 10.27 13.52
CA PRO A 278 10.17 10.17 12.05
C PRO A 278 8.88 9.52 11.55
N LEU A 279 8.12 8.85 12.42
CA LEU A 279 6.81 8.25 12.08
C LEU A 279 5.63 9.23 12.28
N PHE A 280 5.89 10.45 12.76
CA PHE A 280 4.82 11.40 13.04
C PHE A 280 3.98 11.72 11.78
N LEU A 281 4.64 12.04 10.67
CA LEU A 281 3.92 12.38 9.43
C LEU A 281 3.10 11.20 8.90
N LYS A 282 3.63 9.98 8.97
CA LYS A 282 2.88 8.77 8.63
C LYS A 282 1.67 8.58 9.55
N SER A 283 1.84 8.81 10.84
CA SER A 283 0.74 8.69 11.82
C SER A 283 -0.35 9.72 11.56
N GLU A 284 0.03 10.97 11.28
CA GLU A 284 -0.94 12.03 10.96
C GLU A 284 -1.63 11.79 9.61
N TYR A 285 -0.91 11.23 8.63
CA TYR A 285 -1.50 10.77 7.38
C TYR A 285 -2.59 9.69 7.62
N PHE A 286 -2.31 8.66 8.43
CA PHE A 286 -3.31 7.64 8.78
C PHE A 286 -4.50 8.24 9.54
N ARG A 287 -4.28 9.22 10.41
CA ARG A 287 -5.39 9.94 11.06
C ARG A 287 -6.27 10.66 10.04
N GLY A 288 -5.66 11.27 9.01
CA GLY A 288 -6.38 11.85 7.88
C GLY A 288 -7.22 10.81 7.13
N VAL A 289 -6.66 9.63 6.85
CA VAL A 289 -7.38 8.51 6.23
C VAL A 289 -8.57 8.07 7.10
N ILE A 290 -8.35 7.87 8.39
CA ILE A 290 -9.40 7.48 9.35
C ILE A 290 -10.53 8.52 9.38
N TYR A 291 -10.21 9.80 9.44
CA TYR A 291 -11.24 10.86 9.39
C TYR A 291 -12.03 10.83 8.09
N ASN A 292 -11.37 10.56 6.96
CA ASN A 292 -12.04 10.43 5.67
C ASN A 292 -13.01 9.23 5.65
N GLN A 293 -12.59 8.07 6.13
CA GLN A 293 -13.46 6.88 6.26
C GLN A 293 -14.65 7.12 7.18
N GLN A 294 -14.48 7.94 8.23
CA GLN A 294 -15.56 8.37 9.11
C GLN A 294 -16.43 9.50 8.53
N ASN A 295 -16.22 9.88 7.27
CA ASN A 295 -16.87 11.02 6.61
C ASN A 295 -16.67 12.37 7.33
N LYS A 296 -15.61 12.51 8.12
CA LYS A 296 -15.20 13.74 8.80
C LYS A 296 -14.25 14.56 7.90
N LEU A 297 -14.76 14.97 6.74
CA LEU A 297 -13.95 15.52 5.64
C LEU A 297 -13.10 16.74 6.05
N LYS A 298 -13.64 17.65 6.87
CA LYS A 298 -12.86 18.82 7.35
C LYS A 298 -11.66 18.41 8.20
N SER A 299 -11.84 17.43 9.08
CA SER A 299 -10.74 16.91 9.90
C SER A 299 -9.71 16.16 9.05
N ALA A 300 -10.18 15.37 8.07
CA ALA A 300 -9.30 14.69 7.12
C ALA A 300 -8.41 15.68 6.34
N VAL A 301 -9.02 16.72 5.75
CA VAL A 301 -8.29 17.77 5.02
C VAL A 301 -7.30 18.50 5.95
N ARG A 302 -7.67 18.74 7.23
CA ARG A 302 -6.75 19.36 8.21
C ARG A 302 -5.52 18.47 8.44
N SER A 303 -5.72 17.19 8.78
CA SER A 303 -4.62 16.24 9.00
C SER A 303 -3.72 16.10 7.76
N PHE A 304 -4.28 15.93 6.57
CA PHE A 304 -3.46 15.88 5.36
C PHE A 304 -2.73 17.20 5.07
N ARG A 305 -3.34 18.35 5.39
CA ARG A 305 -2.69 19.66 5.26
C ARG A 305 -1.50 19.79 6.20
N ASP A 306 -1.63 19.32 7.43
CA ASP A 306 -0.54 19.33 8.40
C ASP A 306 0.62 18.44 7.93
N VAL A 307 0.33 17.34 7.23
CA VAL A 307 1.35 16.46 6.63
C VAL A 307 2.09 17.16 5.49
N TYR A 308 1.40 17.65 4.45
CA TYR A 308 2.11 18.16 3.27
C TYR A 308 2.78 19.53 3.52
N ARG A 309 2.36 20.27 4.54
CA ARG A 309 3.00 21.54 4.95
C ARG A 309 4.13 21.36 5.96
N ALA A 310 4.29 20.17 6.53
CA ALA A 310 5.34 19.94 7.50
C ALA A 310 6.73 20.16 6.88
N GLU A 311 7.60 20.85 7.61
CA GLU A 311 9.01 20.89 7.28
C GLU A 311 9.64 19.53 7.58
N ALA A 312 10.43 19.00 6.64
CA ALA A 312 11.20 17.79 6.90
C ALA A 312 12.28 18.10 7.94
N GLU A 313 12.47 17.19 8.91
CA GLU A 313 13.62 17.30 9.81
C GLU A 313 14.91 17.32 8.97
N VAL A 314 15.86 18.15 9.35
CA VAL A 314 17.18 18.20 8.72
C VAL A 314 17.91 16.90 9.07
N THR A 315 17.93 15.96 8.14
CA THR A 315 18.60 14.67 8.26
C THR A 315 19.39 14.37 7.00
N ASN A 316 20.47 13.61 7.16
CA ASN A 316 21.27 13.12 6.04
C ASN A 316 20.85 11.69 5.59
N ASP A 317 19.73 11.18 6.09
CA ASP A 317 19.20 9.89 5.65
C ASP A 317 18.33 10.06 4.39
N PRO A 318 18.83 9.68 3.19
CA PRO A 318 18.10 9.84 1.93
C PRO A 318 16.80 9.03 1.88
N ARG A 319 16.72 7.90 2.62
CA ARG A 319 15.53 7.06 2.67
C ARG A 319 14.41 7.74 3.42
N TYR A 320 14.73 8.31 4.59
CA TYR A 320 13.76 9.08 5.37
C TYR A 320 13.22 10.27 4.58
N LEU A 321 14.10 11.03 3.90
CA LEU A 321 13.68 12.17 3.07
C LEU A 321 12.75 11.72 1.96
N LYS A 322 13.06 10.62 1.26
CA LYS A 322 12.19 10.06 0.23
C LYS A 322 10.83 9.65 0.80
N GLU A 323 10.80 8.95 1.93
CA GLU A 323 9.54 8.56 2.60
C GLU A 323 8.70 9.78 2.99
N VAL A 324 9.31 10.85 3.48
CA VAL A 324 8.61 12.09 3.83
C VAL A 324 7.98 12.72 2.59
N GLU A 325 8.72 12.84 1.49
CA GLU A 325 8.16 13.39 0.24
C GLU A 325 7.02 12.51 -0.31
N GLU A 326 7.17 11.20 -0.29
CA GLU A 326 6.11 10.28 -0.71
C GLU A 326 4.83 10.44 0.13
N VAL A 327 4.95 10.57 1.45
CA VAL A 327 3.80 10.77 2.36
C VAL A 327 3.13 12.12 2.11
N LYS A 328 3.90 13.18 1.83
CA LYS A 328 3.38 14.51 1.49
C LYS A 328 2.58 14.48 0.18
N ASP A 329 3.13 13.85 -0.86
CA ASP A 329 2.45 13.72 -2.15
C ASP A 329 1.15 12.91 -2.03
N LEU A 330 1.17 11.85 -1.26
CA LEU A 330 -0.04 11.08 -0.96
C LEU A 330 -1.07 11.89 -0.17
N ALA A 331 -0.64 12.77 0.74
CA ALA A 331 -1.55 13.66 1.45
C ALA A 331 -2.20 14.67 0.50
N LEU A 332 -1.45 15.25 -0.46
CA LEU A 332 -1.99 16.11 -1.51
C LEU A 332 -3.02 15.39 -2.37
N ILE A 333 -2.70 14.18 -2.84
CA ILE A 333 -3.61 13.36 -3.64
C ILE A 333 -4.89 13.03 -2.86
N ASN A 334 -4.79 12.72 -1.57
CA ASN A 334 -5.98 12.44 -0.76
C ASN A 334 -6.85 13.67 -0.52
N VAL A 335 -6.26 14.86 -0.37
CA VAL A 335 -7.04 16.11 -0.34
C VAL A 335 -7.75 16.32 -1.67
N ALA A 336 -7.06 16.14 -2.80
CA ALA A 336 -7.65 16.24 -4.13
C ALA A 336 -8.83 15.27 -4.29
N ARG A 337 -8.69 14.02 -3.87
CA ARG A 337 -9.75 13.00 -3.92
C ARG A 337 -10.96 13.37 -3.03
N ILE A 338 -10.73 13.98 -1.86
CA ILE A 338 -11.83 14.48 -1.01
C ILE A 338 -12.60 15.56 -1.77
N TYR A 339 -11.93 16.52 -2.39
CA TYR A 339 -12.59 17.56 -3.18
C TYR A 339 -13.30 16.98 -4.40
N TYR A 340 -12.69 16.03 -5.09
CA TYR A 340 -13.32 15.29 -6.19
C TYR A 340 -14.60 14.59 -5.74
N GLY A 341 -14.58 13.91 -4.58
CA GLY A 341 -15.73 13.17 -4.05
C GLY A 341 -16.92 14.04 -3.58
N ILE A 342 -16.71 15.35 -3.47
CA ILE A 342 -17.76 16.34 -3.17
C ILE A 342 -18.02 17.27 -4.37
N ASP A 343 -17.71 16.82 -5.58
CA ASP A 343 -17.94 17.50 -6.86
C ASP A 343 -17.24 18.87 -7.02
N ARG A 344 -16.17 19.09 -6.22
CA ARG A 344 -15.34 20.30 -6.31
C ARG A 344 -14.09 20.02 -7.16
N TYR A 345 -14.31 19.83 -8.45
CA TYR A 345 -13.28 19.35 -9.38
C TYR A 345 -12.15 20.36 -9.62
N ASP A 346 -12.44 21.67 -9.61
CA ASP A 346 -11.43 22.73 -9.74
C ASP A 346 -10.42 22.66 -8.58
N GLU A 347 -10.93 22.55 -7.35
CA GLU A 347 -10.05 22.44 -6.19
C GLU A 347 -9.29 21.12 -6.18
N ALA A 348 -9.93 20.04 -6.63
CA ALA A 348 -9.23 18.76 -6.78
C ALA A 348 -8.06 18.90 -7.76
N GLY A 349 -8.28 19.53 -8.93
CA GLY A 349 -7.24 19.83 -9.92
C GLY A 349 -6.07 20.61 -9.31
N ASN A 350 -6.36 21.70 -8.59
CA ASN A 350 -5.33 22.50 -7.94
C ASN A 350 -4.44 21.69 -6.97
N TYR A 351 -5.02 20.73 -6.25
CA TYR A 351 -4.23 19.87 -5.35
C TYR A 351 -3.45 18.80 -6.11
N TYR A 352 -3.97 18.26 -7.21
CA TYR A 352 -3.22 17.34 -8.06
C TYR A 352 -1.98 18.01 -8.68
N GLU A 353 -2.06 19.27 -9.07
CA GLU A 353 -0.94 20.05 -9.62
C GLU A 353 0.18 20.32 -8.62
N LEU A 354 -0.12 20.32 -7.32
CA LEU A 354 0.90 20.52 -6.27
C LEU A 354 1.82 19.32 -6.07
N VAL A 355 1.49 18.15 -6.62
CA VAL A 355 2.34 16.96 -6.52
C VAL A 355 3.62 17.17 -7.32
N ASN A 356 4.75 16.90 -6.67
CA ASN A 356 6.07 17.12 -7.27
C ASN A 356 6.25 16.27 -8.54
N ARG A 357 6.76 16.88 -9.62
CA ARG A 357 7.01 16.19 -10.91
C ARG A 357 8.03 15.06 -10.84
N GLU A 358 8.97 15.13 -9.89
CA GLU A 358 9.96 14.07 -9.66
C GLU A 358 9.41 12.96 -8.73
N SER A 359 8.18 13.10 -8.24
CA SER A 359 7.52 12.11 -7.41
C SER A 359 7.15 10.85 -8.18
N SER A 360 7.29 9.71 -7.52
CA SER A 360 6.75 8.43 -8.03
C SER A 360 5.21 8.41 -8.14
N TYR A 361 4.52 9.39 -7.55
CA TYR A 361 3.07 9.54 -7.61
C TYR A 361 2.59 10.59 -8.63
N TRP A 362 3.51 11.28 -9.30
CA TRP A 362 3.14 12.37 -10.21
C TRP A 362 2.29 11.89 -11.39
N ALA A 363 2.68 10.82 -12.06
CA ALA A 363 1.89 10.28 -13.18
C ALA A 363 0.47 9.85 -12.75
N GLN A 364 0.32 9.29 -11.53
CA GLN A 364 -0.97 8.98 -10.94
C GLN A 364 -1.77 10.27 -10.69
N SER A 365 -1.15 11.31 -10.15
CA SER A 365 -1.77 12.62 -9.92
C SER A 365 -2.28 13.24 -11.21
N VAL A 366 -1.47 13.26 -12.27
CA VAL A 366 -1.85 13.75 -13.60
C VAL A 366 -3.02 12.94 -14.16
N PHE A 367 -3.02 11.62 -14.01
CA PHE A 367 -4.12 10.77 -14.45
C PHE A 367 -5.43 11.08 -13.70
N GLU A 368 -5.37 11.22 -12.37
CA GLU A 368 -6.54 11.56 -11.55
C GLU A 368 -7.04 13.00 -11.80
N HIS A 369 -6.14 13.94 -12.11
CA HIS A 369 -6.51 15.27 -12.61
C HIS A 369 -7.27 15.18 -13.95
N GLY A 370 -6.84 14.28 -14.84
CA GLY A 370 -7.60 13.99 -16.07
C GLY A 370 -9.05 13.59 -15.80
N TRP A 371 -9.33 12.80 -14.74
CA TRP A 371 -10.70 12.51 -14.33
C TRP A 371 -11.44 13.76 -13.82
N ALA A 372 -10.79 14.64 -13.04
CA ALA A 372 -11.42 15.89 -12.59
C ALA A 372 -11.81 16.79 -13.76
N ASN A 373 -10.93 16.94 -14.77
CA ASN A 373 -11.20 17.66 -16.00
C ASN A 373 -12.35 17.02 -16.79
N PHE A 374 -12.38 15.69 -16.91
CA PHE A 374 -13.46 14.98 -17.58
C PHE A 374 -14.83 15.24 -16.92
N MET A 375 -14.89 15.23 -15.58
CA MET A 375 -16.12 15.52 -14.84
C MET A 375 -16.61 16.95 -15.03
N GLN A 376 -15.73 17.90 -15.32
CA GLN A 376 -16.05 19.29 -15.67
C GLN A 376 -16.39 19.47 -17.14
N ASN A 377 -16.36 18.41 -17.94
CA ASN A 377 -16.48 18.46 -19.40
C ASN A 377 -15.33 19.21 -20.10
N ASN A 378 -14.18 19.36 -19.43
CA ASN A 378 -12.95 19.91 -19.99
C ASN A 378 -12.20 18.83 -20.79
N LEU A 379 -12.81 18.38 -21.90
CA LEU A 379 -12.37 17.18 -22.61
C LEU A 379 -10.98 17.34 -23.25
N ASN A 380 -10.62 18.56 -23.68
CA ASN A 380 -9.32 18.85 -24.26
C ASN A 380 -8.19 18.77 -23.23
N ASP A 381 -8.42 19.29 -22.01
CA ASP A 381 -7.47 19.19 -20.89
C ASP A 381 -7.35 17.74 -20.43
N THR A 382 -8.47 17.00 -20.37
CA THR A 382 -8.46 15.56 -20.12
C THR A 382 -7.53 14.83 -21.10
N LEU A 383 -7.65 15.08 -22.39
CA LEU A 383 -6.80 14.45 -23.41
C LEU A 383 -5.33 14.88 -23.24
N GLY A 384 -5.06 16.12 -22.87
CA GLY A 384 -3.72 16.63 -22.58
C GLY A 384 -3.06 15.89 -21.40
N GLN A 385 -3.79 15.74 -20.29
CA GLN A 385 -3.32 14.95 -19.14
C GLN A 385 -3.06 13.48 -19.51
N LEU A 386 -3.99 12.87 -20.27
CA LEU A 386 -3.83 11.49 -20.77
C LEU A 386 -2.68 11.33 -21.76
N LEU A 387 -2.34 12.36 -22.54
CA LEU A 387 -1.16 12.35 -23.38
C LEU A 387 0.12 12.33 -22.55
N THR A 388 0.18 13.15 -21.49
CA THR A 388 1.30 13.17 -20.54
C THR A 388 1.59 11.79 -19.98
N VAL A 389 0.59 11.09 -19.40
CA VAL A 389 0.80 9.77 -18.76
C VAL A 389 1.10 8.64 -19.75
N ARG A 390 0.85 8.86 -21.05
CA ARG A 390 1.25 7.94 -22.13
C ARG A 390 2.70 8.07 -22.55
N SER A 391 3.38 9.08 -22.09
CA SER A 391 4.79 9.30 -22.38
C SER A 391 5.63 8.07 -22.08
N GLY A 392 6.62 7.80 -22.93
CA GLY A 392 7.58 6.72 -22.71
C GLY A 392 8.36 6.83 -21.41
N PHE A 393 8.40 8.02 -20.79
CA PHE A 393 9.02 8.24 -19.49
C PHE A 393 8.37 7.43 -18.36
N PHE A 394 7.08 7.11 -18.45
CA PHE A 394 6.33 6.39 -17.40
C PHE A 394 6.07 4.91 -17.74
N LYS A 395 6.52 4.43 -18.89
CA LYS A 395 6.22 3.08 -19.38
C LYS A 395 6.61 1.98 -18.39
N ASP A 396 7.76 2.13 -17.73
CA ASP A 396 8.29 1.13 -16.79
C ASP A 396 7.88 1.40 -15.35
N ASP A 397 7.45 2.62 -15.04
CA ASP A 397 7.20 3.05 -13.67
C ASP A 397 5.72 3.00 -13.29
N GLU A 398 4.80 3.23 -14.26
CA GLU A 398 3.37 3.34 -13.99
C GLU A 398 2.52 2.32 -14.73
N PHE A 399 1.76 1.54 -13.97
CA PHE A 399 0.76 0.62 -14.49
C PHE A 399 -0.63 1.27 -14.37
N LEU A 400 -1.11 1.89 -15.45
CA LEU A 400 -2.38 2.64 -15.53
C LEU A 400 -3.30 2.07 -16.63
N PRO A 401 -3.83 0.84 -16.46
CA PRO A 401 -4.72 0.22 -17.45
C PRO A 401 -6.06 0.95 -17.62
N GLU A 402 -6.43 1.85 -16.71
CA GLU A 402 -7.63 2.70 -16.80
C GLU A 402 -7.48 3.86 -17.81
N GLN A 403 -6.24 4.23 -18.11
CA GLN A 403 -5.97 5.38 -19.00
C GLN A 403 -6.62 5.24 -20.39
N PRO A 404 -6.54 4.10 -21.10
CA PRO A 404 -7.25 3.90 -22.37
C PRO A 404 -8.78 4.00 -22.24
N ILE A 405 -9.33 3.59 -21.09
CA ILE A 405 -10.77 3.65 -20.84
C ILE A 405 -11.25 5.10 -20.69
N LEU A 406 -10.57 5.91 -19.87
CA LEU A 406 -10.89 7.33 -19.72
C LEU A 406 -10.76 8.07 -21.08
N ARG A 407 -9.72 7.74 -21.86
CA ARG A 407 -9.54 8.31 -23.19
C ARG A 407 -10.67 7.92 -24.15
N ALA A 408 -11.12 6.67 -24.10
CA ALA A 408 -12.26 6.20 -24.89
C ALA A 408 -13.55 6.95 -24.50
N LEU A 409 -13.81 7.13 -23.19
CA LEU A 409 -14.95 7.92 -22.71
C LEU A 409 -14.87 9.38 -23.15
N THR A 410 -13.68 9.96 -23.15
CA THR A 410 -13.46 11.35 -23.61
C THR A 410 -13.79 11.48 -25.11
N TYR A 411 -13.30 10.58 -25.95
CA TYR A 411 -13.66 10.58 -27.36
C TYR A 411 -15.12 10.21 -27.61
N PHE A 412 -15.73 9.39 -26.77
CA PHE A 412 -17.17 9.12 -26.84
C PHE A 412 -17.99 10.40 -26.63
N ASN A 413 -17.62 11.21 -25.62
CA ASN A 413 -18.27 12.50 -25.39
C ASN A 413 -18.02 13.53 -26.49
N LEU A 414 -16.95 13.37 -27.27
CA LEU A 414 -16.66 14.16 -28.46
C LEU A 414 -17.35 13.59 -29.74
N CYS A 415 -18.13 12.51 -29.61
CA CYS A 415 -18.76 11.76 -30.70
C CYS A 415 -17.75 11.18 -31.73
N GLU A 416 -16.50 11.02 -31.33
CA GLU A 416 -15.41 10.45 -32.14
C GLU A 416 -15.40 8.91 -32.07
N TYR A 417 -16.54 8.29 -32.41
CA TYR A 417 -16.81 6.86 -32.22
C TYR A 417 -15.79 5.92 -32.85
N ASN A 418 -15.25 6.28 -34.05
CA ASN A 418 -14.22 5.49 -34.71
C ASN A 418 -12.91 5.44 -33.91
N ARG A 419 -12.58 6.52 -33.18
CA ARG A 419 -11.42 6.57 -32.27
C ARG A 419 -11.66 5.72 -31.04
N VAL A 420 -12.87 5.76 -30.48
CA VAL A 420 -13.26 4.92 -29.35
C VAL A 420 -13.05 3.45 -29.67
N GLU A 421 -13.61 2.97 -30.80
CA GLU A 421 -13.49 1.57 -31.21
C GLU A 421 -12.04 1.11 -31.35
N LYS A 422 -11.20 1.90 -32.05
CA LYS A 422 -9.76 1.60 -32.20
C LYS A 422 -9.03 1.53 -30.85
N LEU A 423 -9.37 2.42 -29.92
CA LEU A 423 -8.78 2.44 -28.58
C LEU A 423 -9.14 1.21 -27.77
N LEU A 424 -10.42 0.83 -27.76
CA LEU A 424 -10.90 -0.32 -27.01
C LEU A 424 -10.40 -1.64 -27.59
N LEU A 425 -10.33 -1.76 -28.92
CA LEU A 425 -9.69 -2.91 -29.56
C LEU A 425 -8.20 -3.02 -29.19
N GLY A 426 -7.47 -1.90 -29.21
CA GLY A 426 -6.08 -1.87 -28.77
C GLY A 426 -5.91 -2.18 -27.30
N PHE A 427 -6.83 -1.74 -26.44
CA PHE A 427 -6.87 -2.08 -25.03
C PHE A 427 -7.02 -3.60 -24.83
N GLU A 428 -8.02 -4.20 -25.47
CA GLU A 428 -8.25 -5.64 -25.39
C GLU A 428 -7.06 -6.46 -25.89
N GLN A 429 -6.47 -6.08 -27.03
CA GLN A 429 -5.31 -6.77 -27.59
C GLN A 429 -4.09 -6.74 -26.66
N ASN A 430 -3.87 -5.63 -25.97
CA ASN A 430 -2.71 -5.46 -25.08
C ASN A 430 -2.92 -6.09 -23.71
N TYR A 431 -4.13 -6.00 -23.16
CA TYR A 431 -4.36 -6.37 -21.76
C TYR A 431 -5.03 -7.74 -21.58
N ARG A 432 -5.70 -8.31 -22.58
CA ARG A 432 -6.29 -9.66 -22.47
C ARG A 432 -5.23 -10.75 -22.28
N PRO A 433 -4.09 -10.77 -23.01
CA PRO A 433 -3.03 -11.74 -22.74
C PRO A 433 -2.40 -11.57 -21.35
N LEU A 434 -2.26 -10.31 -20.92
CA LEU A 434 -1.74 -9.97 -19.61
C LEU A 434 -2.66 -10.49 -18.49
N LEU A 435 -3.97 -10.27 -18.63
CA LEU A 435 -4.97 -10.78 -17.70
C LEU A 435 -4.93 -12.32 -17.63
N ALA A 436 -4.82 -12.98 -18.79
CA ALA A 436 -4.72 -14.44 -18.84
C ALA A 436 -3.46 -14.95 -18.09
N GLU A 437 -2.29 -14.31 -18.26
CA GLU A 437 -1.07 -14.69 -17.53
C GLU A 437 -1.22 -14.46 -16.01
N MET A 438 -1.85 -13.35 -15.61
CA MET A 438 -2.11 -13.08 -14.19
C MET A 438 -3.05 -14.13 -13.58
N GLN A 439 -4.09 -14.53 -14.31
CA GLN A 439 -5.04 -15.57 -13.87
C GLN A 439 -4.37 -16.95 -13.84
N ASP A 440 -3.56 -17.29 -14.83
CA ASP A 440 -2.79 -18.54 -14.84
C ASP A 440 -1.83 -18.61 -13.66
N PHE A 441 -1.08 -17.53 -13.39
CA PHE A 441 -0.21 -17.43 -12.23
C PHE A 441 -0.97 -17.64 -10.93
N THR A 442 -2.08 -16.93 -10.73
CA THR A 442 -2.87 -17.05 -9.50
C THR A 442 -3.49 -18.44 -9.36
N THR A 443 -3.95 -19.05 -10.45
CA THR A 443 -4.49 -20.41 -10.46
C THR A 443 -3.42 -21.45 -10.13
N GLN A 444 -2.22 -21.30 -10.70
CA GLN A 444 -1.11 -22.23 -10.49
C GLN A 444 -0.68 -22.26 -9.01
N TYR A 445 -0.62 -21.11 -8.35
CA TYR A 445 -0.08 -20.97 -6.98
C TYR A 445 -1.14 -20.87 -5.88
N ALA A 446 -2.41 -20.88 -6.23
CA ALA A 446 -3.51 -20.73 -5.31
C ALA A 446 -4.25 -22.05 -5.00
N SER A 447 -3.55 -23.18 -5.03
CA SER A 447 -4.11 -24.47 -4.60
C SER A 447 -4.37 -24.51 -3.08
N GLU A 448 -5.09 -25.54 -2.59
CA GLU A 448 -5.24 -25.78 -1.14
C GLU A 448 -3.90 -25.89 -0.41
N GLU A 449 -2.83 -26.21 -1.14
CA GLU A 449 -1.45 -26.18 -0.66
C GLU A 449 -0.78 -24.79 -0.81
N GLY A 450 -1.51 -23.74 -1.13
CA GLY A 450 -0.99 -22.41 -1.47
C GLY A 450 0.04 -21.84 -0.48
N LYS A 451 -0.10 -22.14 0.82
CA LYS A 451 0.90 -21.80 1.82
C LYS A 451 2.24 -22.52 1.61
N LYS A 452 2.24 -23.72 1.02
CA LYS A 452 3.48 -24.46 0.70
C LYS A 452 4.10 -24.01 -0.62
N LEU A 453 3.29 -23.41 -1.50
CA LEU A 453 3.71 -22.95 -2.82
C LEU A 453 4.00 -21.44 -2.88
N ALA A 454 3.79 -20.71 -1.78
CA ALA A 454 4.00 -19.27 -1.76
C ALA A 454 5.46 -18.85 -1.98
N ASP A 455 6.42 -19.66 -1.51
CA ASP A 455 7.83 -19.50 -1.79
C ASP A 455 8.15 -19.70 -3.27
N GLN A 456 7.51 -20.67 -3.94
CA GLN A 456 7.64 -20.86 -5.39
C GLN A 456 7.07 -19.68 -6.16
N ALA A 457 5.94 -19.10 -5.71
CA ALA A 457 5.39 -17.88 -6.29
C ALA A 457 6.39 -16.72 -6.21
N TRP A 458 7.07 -16.58 -5.08
CA TRP A 458 8.15 -15.61 -4.92
C TRP A 458 9.29 -15.85 -5.90
N ASP A 459 9.81 -17.09 -5.97
CA ASP A 459 10.95 -17.46 -6.81
C ASP A 459 10.65 -17.28 -8.31
N THR A 460 9.38 -17.42 -8.72
CA THR A 460 8.98 -17.25 -10.12
C THR A 460 9.27 -15.85 -10.67
N TYR A 461 9.12 -14.81 -9.86
CA TYR A 461 9.27 -13.43 -10.33
C TYR A 461 10.39 -12.63 -9.66
N PHE A 462 10.78 -12.98 -8.44
CA PHE A 462 11.76 -12.24 -7.65
C PHE A 462 12.99 -13.07 -7.29
N GLY A 463 12.92 -14.40 -7.41
CA GLY A 463 14.04 -15.29 -7.15
C GLY A 463 15.15 -15.20 -8.20
N PRO A 464 16.29 -15.89 -7.95
CA PRO A 464 17.41 -15.92 -8.89
C PRO A 464 17.05 -16.60 -10.23
N GLU A 465 16.10 -17.53 -10.23
CA GLU A 465 15.60 -18.25 -11.41
C GLU A 465 14.28 -17.65 -11.95
N LYS A 466 14.11 -16.34 -11.77
CA LYS A 466 12.88 -15.65 -12.19
C LYS A 466 12.50 -15.94 -13.64
N LYS A 467 11.18 -16.00 -13.89
CA LYS A 467 10.60 -16.21 -15.21
C LYS A 467 11.08 -15.12 -16.19
N THR A 468 11.90 -15.51 -17.16
CA THR A 468 12.50 -14.58 -18.15
C THR A 468 11.56 -14.22 -19.30
N GLN A 469 10.54 -15.04 -19.56
CA GLN A 469 9.54 -14.85 -20.61
C GLN A 469 8.16 -14.57 -20.02
N SER A 470 8.03 -13.48 -19.26
CA SER A 470 6.75 -13.01 -18.73
C SER A 470 6.21 -11.89 -19.61
N LEU A 471 4.90 -11.90 -19.87
CA LEU A 471 4.18 -10.79 -20.49
C LEU A 471 3.90 -9.67 -19.47
N LEU A 472 4.09 -9.96 -18.17
CA LEU A 472 3.82 -9.00 -17.10
C LEU A 472 4.82 -7.84 -17.16
N PRO A 473 4.34 -6.59 -17.33
CA PRO A 473 5.22 -5.44 -17.47
C PRO A 473 5.90 -5.09 -16.13
N LYS A 474 7.09 -4.51 -16.22
CA LYS A 474 7.85 -4.02 -15.04
C LYS A 474 7.01 -3.03 -14.21
N SER A 475 6.23 -2.16 -14.86
CA SER A 475 5.34 -1.23 -14.20
C SER A 475 4.31 -1.89 -13.27
N LEU A 476 3.82 -3.08 -13.61
CA LEU A 476 2.93 -3.85 -12.73
C LEU A 476 3.64 -4.27 -11.44
N PHE A 477 4.88 -4.78 -11.56
CA PHE A 477 5.66 -5.15 -10.37
C PHE A 477 6.02 -3.92 -9.53
N ASN A 478 6.37 -2.80 -10.15
CA ASN A 478 6.60 -1.54 -9.44
C ASN A 478 5.34 -1.11 -8.66
N LYS A 479 4.16 -1.28 -9.26
CA LYS A 479 2.88 -1.00 -8.57
C LYS A 479 2.63 -1.96 -7.41
N ILE A 480 2.88 -3.26 -7.60
CA ILE A 480 2.76 -4.29 -6.55
C ILE A 480 3.71 -4.00 -5.39
N LEU A 481 4.96 -3.62 -5.68
CA LEU A 481 5.98 -3.27 -4.68
C LEU A 481 5.71 -1.95 -3.94
N ARG A 482 4.73 -1.15 -4.35
CA ARG A 482 4.23 -0.02 -3.54
C ARG A 482 3.47 -0.47 -2.29
N ASN A 483 3.07 -1.75 -2.20
CA ASN A 483 2.62 -2.34 -0.95
C ASN A 483 3.76 -2.31 0.06
N GLN A 484 3.57 -1.56 1.17
CA GLN A 484 4.63 -1.34 2.17
C GLN A 484 5.12 -2.63 2.83
N GLU A 485 4.20 -3.54 3.16
CA GLU A 485 4.53 -4.80 3.79
C GLU A 485 5.39 -5.66 2.84
N LEU A 486 4.96 -5.79 1.59
CA LEU A 486 5.72 -6.55 0.59
C LEU A 486 7.09 -5.92 0.34
N ASN A 487 7.16 -4.60 0.18
CA ASN A 487 8.42 -3.88 -0.02
C ASN A 487 9.36 -4.05 1.19
N GLY A 488 8.83 -3.99 2.40
CA GLY A 488 9.58 -4.26 3.63
C GLY A 488 10.18 -5.66 3.65
N LEU A 489 9.38 -6.68 3.30
CA LEU A 489 9.84 -8.07 3.21
C LEU A 489 10.91 -8.28 2.13
N VAL A 490 10.75 -7.67 0.95
CA VAL A 490 11.76 -7.70 -0.13
C VAL A 490 13.08 -7.15 0.37
N ARG A 491 13.06 -5.97 0.98
CA ARG A 491 14.24 -5.32 1.54
C ARG A 491 14.89 -6.16 2.63
N HIS A 492 14.08 -6.77 3.50
CA HIS A 492 14.60 -7.64 4.56
C HIS A 492 15.29 -8.87 3.99
N LEU A 493 14.73 -9.50 2.94
CA LEU A 493 15.35 -10.62 2.25
C LEU A 493 16.69 -10.22 1.63
N GLU A 494 16.81 -9.03 1.02
CA GLU A 494 18.07 -8.51 0.50
C GLU A 494 19.11 -8.31 1.63
N VAL A 495 18.70 -7.80 2.79
CA VAL A 495 19.59 -7.68 3.96
C VAL A 495 20.06 -9.05 4.44
N MET A 496 19.17 -10.06 4.45
CA MET A 496 19.55 -11.44 4.81
C MET A 496 20.56 -12.04 3.82
N ASP A 497 20.44 -11.73 2.52
CA ASP A 497 21.43 -12.17 1.50
C ASP A 497 22.79 -11.51 1.72
N GLN A 498 22.82 -10.22 2.04
CA GLN A 498 24.07 -9.51 2.40
C GLN A 498 24.68 -10.09 3.67
N GLU A 499 23.88 -10.40 4.68
CA GLU A 499 24.33 -11.00 5.93
C GLU A 499 24.88 -12.41 5.70
N THR A 500 24.24 -13.22 4.85
CA THR A 500 24.76 -14.54 4.46
C THR A 500 26.15 -14.43 3.83
N ALA A 501 26.35 -13.44 2.96
CA ALA A 501 27.67 -13.18 2.36
C ALA A 501 28.70 -12.70 3.40
N LEU A 502 28.28 -11.90 4.40
CA LEU A 502 29.16 -11.47 5.50
C LEU A 502 29.58 -12.64 6.38
N ILE A 503 28.66 -13.55 6.74
CA ILE A 503 28.97 -14.76 7.49
C ILE A 503 29.99 -15.61 6.76
N GLY A 504 29.82 -15.82 5.44
CA GLY A 504 30.76 -16.55 4.63
C GLY A 504 32.19 -15.95 4.63
N ARG A 505 32.31 -14.61 4.64
CA ARG A 505 33.63 -13.93 4.73
C ARG A 505 34.31 -14.05 6.09
N GLN A 506 33.54 -14.29 7.16
CA GLN A 506 34.05 -14.43 8.53
C GLN A 506 34.35 -15.91 8.89
N GLN A 507 34.04 -16.85 8.02
CA GLN A 507 34.15 -18.29 8.30
C GLN A 507 35.52 -18.72 8.85
N GLU A 508 36.60 -18.15 8.34
CA GLU A 508 37.96 -18.45 8.83
C GLU A 508 38.25 -17.89 10.25
N ARG A 509 37.47 -16.89 10.68
CA ARG A 509 37.66 -16.18 11.96
C ARG A 509 36.75 -16.69 13.06
N TRP A 510 35.64 -17.30 12.68
CA TRP A 510 34.71 -17.95 13.60
C TRP A 510 35.00 -19.44 13.74
N ALA A 511 34.74 -19.99 14.89
CA ALA A 511 34.79 -21.43 15.09
C ALA A 511 33.82 -22.14 14.13
N ASP A 512 34.18 -23.36 13.70
CA ASP A 512 33.42 -24.15 12.74
C ASP A 512 31.93 -24.33 13.09
N ALA A 513 31.59 -24.28 14.38
CA ALA A 513 30.21 -24.42 14.83
C ALA A 513 29.38 -23.10 14.77
N MET A 514 29.99 -21.93 14.87
CA MET A 514 29.27 -20.65 14.90
C MET A 514 28.72 -20.27 13.51
N THR A 515 29.48 -20.49 12.44
CA THR A 515 29.02 -20.24 11.07
C THR A 515 27.76 -21.05 10.74
N PRO A 516 27.71 -22.38 10.96
CA PRO A 516 26.48 -23.16 10.77
C PRO A 516 25.31 -22.72 11.66
N TYR A 517 25.57 -22.29 12.89
CA TYR A 517 24.55 -21.78 13.80
C TYR A 517 23.85 -20.55 13.26
N LEU A 518 24.62 -19.54 12.84
CA LEU A 518 24.07 -18.31 12.26
C LEU A 518 23.38 -18.55 10.92
N SER A 519 23.98 -19.38 10.05
CA SER A 519 23.39 -19.76 8.77
C SER A 519 22.06 -20.48 8.94
N LYS A 520 21.93 -21.35 9.95
CA LYS A 520 20.66 -22.03 10.26
C LYS A 520 19.55 -21.07 10.69
N ILE A 521 19.88 -20.00 11.45
CA ILE A 521 18.92 -18.95 11.82
C ILE A 521 18.43 -18.25 10.56
N LEU A 522 19.37 -17.81 9.69
CA LEU A 522 19.04 -17.11 8.45
C LEU A 522 18.20 -17.98 7.51
N GLU A 523 18.59 -19.21 7.24
CA GLU A 523 17.91 -20.12 6.32
C GLU A 523 16.46 -20.37 6.76
N LYS A 524 16.26 -20.70 8.04
CA LYS A 524 14.93 -20.94 8.60
C LYS A 524 14.01 -19.73 8.47
N ASP A 525 14.52 -18.56 8.81
CA ASP A 525 13.72 -17.34 8.77
C ASP A 525 13.52 -16.86 7.32
N ARG A 526 14.55 -17.01 6.45
CA ARG A 526 14.47 -16.70 5.03
C ARG A 526 13.29 -17.42 4.34
N GLU A 527 13.16 -18.72 4.56
CA GLU A 527 12.03 -19.50 4.01
C GLU A 527 10.67 -18.98 4.51
N ARG A 528 10.61 -18.54 5.77
CA ARG A 528 9.40 -17.93 6.33
C ARG A 528 9.08 -16.59 5.67
N TYR A 529 10.08 -15.72 5.47
CA TYR A 529 9.92 -14.43 4.82
C TYR A 529 9.56 -14.57 3.34
N LYS A 530 10.23 -15.45 2.60
CA LYS A 530 9.89 -15.78 1.19
C LYS A 530 8.44 -16.22 1.05
N ARG A 531 7.98 -17.12 1.92
CA ARG A 531 6.59 -17.60 1.92
C ARG A 531 5.60 -16.47 2.16
N ARG A 532 5.86 -15.59 3.13
CA ARG A 532 5.01 -14.44 3.41
C ARG A 532 5.00 -13.46 2.23
N ALA A 533 6.16 -13.15 1.66
CA ALA A 533 6.27 -12.31 0.48
C ALA A 533 5.55 -12.91 -0.74
N GLY A 534 5.65 -14.21 -0.96
CA GLY A 534 4.93 -14.93 -2.00
C GLY A 534 3.40 -14.87 -1.82
N LEU A 535 2.90 -15.01 -0.58
CA LEU A 535 1.46 -14.86 -0.28
C LEU A 535 0.96 -13.44 -0.55
N LEU A 536 1.74 -12.42 -0.18
CA LEU A 536 1.37 -11.03 -0.48
C LEU A 536 1.43 -10.74 -1.99
N LEU A 537 2.41 -11.27 -2.69
CA LEU A 537 2.49 -11.19 -4.14
C LEU A 537 1.25 -11.80 -4.80
N LEU A 538 0.83 -12.99 -4.36
CA LEU A 538 -0.39 -13.64 -4.85
C LEU A 538 -1.63 -12.77 -4.59
N LYS A 539 -1.78 -12.24 -3.38
CA LYS A 539 -2.90 -11.35 -3.01
C LYS A 539 -2.93 -10.10 -3.90
N GLU A 540 -1.79 -9.45 -4.10
CA GLU A 540 -1.70 -8.27 -4.96
C GLU A 540 -1.97 -8.61 -6.44
N MET A 541 -1.49 -9.75 -6.91
CA MET A 541 -1.73 -10.20 -8.28
C MET A 541 -3.23 -10.46 -8.52
N VAL A 542 -3.92 -11.12 -7.57
CA VAL A 542 -5.37 -11.30 -7.62
C VAL A 542 -6.08 -9.95 -7.70
N ARG A 543 -5.69 -9.00 -6.84
CA ARG A 543 -6.30 -7.66 -6.83
C ARG A 543 -6.13 -6.93 -8.16
N GLN A 544 -4.93 -6.95 -8.74
CA GLN A 544 -4.68 -6.31 -10.03
C GLN A 544 -5.39 -7.04 -11.18
N SER A 545 -5.47 -8.37 -11.12
CA SER A 545 -6.21 -9.19 -12.08
C SER A 545 -7.71 -8.86 -12.09
N ASN A 546 -8.33 -8.79 -10.92
CA ASN A 546 -9.74 -8.41 -10.79
C ASN A 546 -9.99 -7.01 -11.34
N LYS A 547 -9.15 -6.04 -10.96
CA LYS A 547 -9.25 -4.67 -11.50
C LYS A 547 -9.16 -4.64 -13.03
N LEU A 548 -8.27 -5.42 -13.61
CA LEU A 548 -8.12 -5.50 -15.06
C LEU A 548 -9.33 -6.18 -15.72
N ALA A 549 -9.90 -7.21 -15.09
CA ALA A 549 -11.12 -7.85 -15.55
C ALA A 549 -12.32 -6.89 -15.55
N ASP A 550 -12.46 -6.05 -14.51
CA ASP A 550 -13.49 -5.00 -14.46
C ASP A 550 -13.33 -4.00 -15.60
N LEU A 551 -12.10 -3.59 -15.91
CA LEU A 551 -11.82 -2.71 -17.03
C LEU A 551 -12.15 -3.35 -18.39
N MET A 552 -11.95 -4.67 -18.54
CA MET A 552 -12.39 -5.41 -19.73
C MET A 552 -13.91 -5.35 -19.88
N THR A 553 -14.65 -5.57 -18.79
CA THR A 553 -16.12 -5.47 -18.78
C THR A 553 -16.57 -4.04 -19.12
N GLN A 554 -15.93 -3.02 -18.56
CA GLN A 554 -16.22 -1.62 -18.89
C GLN A 554 -15.95 -1.32 -20.39
N SER A 555 -14.85 -1.86 -20.94
CA SER A 555 -14.55 -1.76 -22.38
C SER A 555 -15.68 -2.31 -23.24
N GLU A 556 -16.22 -3.48 -22.89
CA GLU A 556 -17.34 -4.11 -23.62
C GLU A 556 -18.63 -3.28 -23.52
N ILE A 557 -18.92 -2.70 -22.34
CA ILE A 557 -20.08 -1.81 -22.16
C ILE A 557 -19.94 -0.56 -23.03
N ILE A 558 -18.77 0.09 -23.03
CA ILE A 558 -18.53 1.28 -23.84
C ILE A 558 -18.69 0.96 -25.33
N ARG A 559 -18.19 -0.20 -25.78
CA ARG A 559 -18.36 -0.61 -27.18
C ARG A 559 -19.82 -0.79 -27.56
N PHE A 560 -20.63 -1.36 -26.66
CA PHE A 560 -22.07 -1.47 -26.87
C PHE A 560 -22.72 -0.09 -27.00
N GLU A 561 -22.39 0.85 -26.11
CA GLU A 561 -22.91 2.22 -26.15
C GLU A 561 -22.47 2.96 -27.44
N VAL A 562 -21.25 2.70 -27.92
CA VAL A 562 -20.76 3.26 -29.20
C VAL A 562 -21.63 2.80 -30.37
N VAL A 563 -21.96 1.50 -30.44
CA VAL A 563 -22.81 0.96 -31.53
C VAL A 563 -24.22 1.59 -31.49
N ASP A 564 -24.81 1.74 -30.31
CA ASP A 564 -26.13 2.37 -30.16
C ASP A 564 -26.07 3.86 -30.52
N ALA A 565 -25.03 4.58 -30.08
CA ALA A 565 -24.84 5.99 -30.42
C ALA A 565 -24.59 6.22 -31.93
N GLN A 566 -23.78 5.39 -32.56
CA GLN A 566 -23.59 5.43 -34.03
C GLN A 566 -24.89 5.17 -34.77
N ARG A 567 -25.71 4.22 -34.33
CA ARG A 567 -27.01 3.96 -34.93
C ARG A 567 -27.92 5.17 -34.87
N VAL A 568 -27.95 5.87 -33.72
CA VAL A 568 -28.73 7.09 -33.55
C VAL A 568 -28.20 8.22 -34.44
N ASP A 569 -26.88 8.41 -34.53
CA ASP A 569 -26.24 9.42 -35.33
C ASP A 569 -26.50 9.18 -36.84
N TYR A 570 -26.38 7.93 -37.30
CA TYR A 570 -26.71 7.60 -38.72
C TYR A 570 -28.19 7.80 -39.02
N ALA A 571 -29.10 7.45 -38.10
CA ALA A 571 -30.54 7.69 -38.27
C ALA A 571 -30.85 9.19 -38.36
N TYR A 572 -30.21 10.00 -37.53
CA TYR A 572 -30.34 11.46 -37.57
C TYR A 572 -29.79 12.04 -38.88
N LYS A 573 -28.60 11.65 -39.29
CA LYS A 573 -27.98 12.08 -40.56
C LYS A 573 -28.81 11.66 -41.79
N SER A 574 -29.40 10.46 -41.77
CA SER A 574 -30.27 9.99 -42.85
C SER A 574 -31.57 10.74 -42.97
N GLN A 575 -32.13 11.24 -41.86
CA GLN A 575 -33.36 12.02 -41.82
C GLN A 575 -33.13 13.49 -42.19
N ASN A 576 -31.92 14.03 -41.93
CA ASN A 576 -31.56 15.43 -42.11
C ASN A 576 -30.57 15.63 -43.28
N ALA A 577 -30.45 14.67 -44.20
CA ALA A 577 -29.59 14.77 -45.38
C ALA A 577 -30.12 15.82 -46.36
N GLU A 578 -30.10 17.09 -45.99
CA GLU A 578 -30.12 18.20 -46.90
C GLU A 578 -28.69 18.54 -47.36
N ILE A 579 -28.58 18.65 -48.64
CA ILE A 579 -27.43 18.81 -49.50
C ILE A 579 -26.54 19.97 -49.02
N GLY A 580 -25.29 19.65 -48.74
CA GLY A 580 -24.16 20.55 -48.96
C GLY A 580 -23.98 21.63 -47.91
N ASP A 581 -23.29 21.30 -46.82
CA ASP A 581 -22.58 22.34 -46.08
C ASP A 581 -21.09 22.27 -46.36
N ALA A 582 -20.65 23.42 -46.87
CA ALA A 582 -19.27 23.75 -47.09
C ALA A 582 -18.44 23.47 -45.82
N LEU A 583 -17.25 22.98 -46.03
CA LEU A 583 -16.17 22.95 -45.03
C LEU A 583 -16.11 24.32 -44.35
N ASP A 584 -16.70 24.41 -43.17
CA ASP A 584 -16.40 25.51 -42.28
C ASP A 584 -14.92 25.40 -41.91
N THR A 585 -14.14 26.30 -42.49
CA THR A 585 -12.76 26.53 -42.08
C THR A 585 -12.79 26.99 -40.62
N VAL A 586 -12.45 26.09 -39.75
CA VAL A 586 -12.35 26.37 -38.31
C VAL A 586 -11.27 27.42 -38.11
N ASN A 587 -11.68 28.61 -37.73
CA ASN A 587 -10.78 29.66 -37.26
C ASN A 587 -10.32 29.26 -35.85
N ILE A 588 -9.15 28.67 -35.76
CA ILE A 588 -8.54 28.32 -34.46
C ILE A 588 -7.89 29.59 -33.91
N ASP A 589 -8.61 30.30 -33.07
CA ASP A 589 -8.01 31.36 -32.24
C ASP A 589 -7.12 30.72 -31.18
N PHE A 590 -5.82 30.60 -31.51
CA PHE A 590 -4.80 30.26 -30.55
C PHE A 590 -4.58 31.46 -29.64
N ALA A 591 -5.20 31.47 -28.46
CA ALA A 591 -4.81 32.33 -27.37
C ALA A 591 -3.48 31.79 -26.81
N THR A 592 -2.38 32.15 -27.46
CA THR A 592 -1.05 31.94 -26.86
C THR A 592 -0.88 32.93 -25.72
N ALA A 593 -0.73 32.45 -24.49
CA ALA A 593 -0.15 33.28 -23.42
C ALA A 593 1.22 33.77 -23.91
N VAL A 594 1.55 35.02 -23.66
CA VAL A 594 2.75 35.71 -24.16
C VAL A 594 4.06 34.99 -23.83
N GLU A 595 4.01 34.02 -22.91
CA GLU A 595 5.15 33.27 -22.38
C GLU A 595 5.34 31.87 -22.98
N PHE A 596 4.40 31.37 -23.81
CA PHE A 596 4.47 30.03 -24.39
C PHE A 596 4.45 30.06 -25.91
N ILE A 597 5.36 29.31 -26.53
CA ILE A 597 5.39 29.07 -27.98
C ILE A 597 4.65 27.76 -28.23
N TYR A 598 3.56 27.82 -29.04
CA TYR A 598 2.89 26.60 -29.46
C TYR A 598 3.73 25.83 -30.48
N TRP A 599 3.98 24.55 -30.15
CA TRP A 599 4.65 23.62 -31.07
C TRP A 599 3.73 22.43 -31.35
N PRO A 600 3.43 22.09 -32.59
CA PRO A 600 2.55 20.95 -32.90
C PRO A 600 3.20 19.64 -32.46
N PHE A 601 2.44 18.80 -31.71
CA PHE A 601 2.90 17.49 -31.29
C PHE A 601 3.03 16.53 -32.48
N ASN A 602 4.24 16.08 -32.79
CA ASN A 602 4.57 15.16 -33.87
C ASN A 602 4.88 13.72 -33.40
N GLY A 603 4.57 13.38 -32.16
CA GLY A 603 4.83 12.07 -31.58
C GLY A 603 6.05 12.01 -30.66
N GLU A 604 6.79 13.11 -30.53
CA GLU A 604 7.90 13.23 -29.59
C GLU A 604 7.41 13.75 -28.23
N PHE A 605 8.04 13.24 -27.16
CA PHE A 605 7.77 13.70 -25.79
C PHE A 605 9.02 14.38 -25.24
N TRP A 606 8.86 15.60 -24.73
CA TRP A 606 9.91 16.36 -24.04
C TRP A 606 9.60 16.44 -22.56
N LYS A 607 10.61 16.26 -21.69
CA LYS A 607 10.41 16.17 -20.23
C LYS A 607 9.81 17.45 -19.64
N ASP A 608 10.15 18.59 -20.18
CA ASP A 608 9.67 19.91 -19.78
C ASP A 608 8.23 20.22 -20.23
N GLU A 609 7.75 19.55 -21.31
CA GLU A 609 6.39 19.72 -21.81
C GLU A 609 5.36 18.81 -21.11
N LEU A 610 5.82 17.80 -20.36
CA LEU A 610 4.92 16.90 -19.66
C LEU A 610 4.03 17.67 -18.68
N GLY A 611 2.72 17.43 -18.72
CA GLY A 611 1.71 18.12 -17.91
C GLY A 611 1.17 19.40 -18.54
N TYR A 612 1.73 19.88 -19.64
CA TYR A 612 1.28 21.08 -20.36
C TYR A 612 0.62 20.77 -21.72
N TYR A 613 0.50 19.49 -22.07
CA TYR A 613 -0.19 19.13 -23.30
C TYR A 613 -1.67 19.52 -23.24
N HIS A 614 -2.13 20.13 -24.32
CA HIS A 614 -3.51 20.53 -24.52
C HIS A 614 -3.97 20.10 -25.90
N TYR A 615 -5.21 19.66 -26.03
CA TYR A 615 -5.84 19.34 -27.30
C TYR A 615 -6.81 20.47 -27.71
N THR A 616 -7.00 20.62 -29.02
CA THR A 616 -7.98 21.55 -29.59
C THR A 616 -9.01 20.78 -30.41
N GLU A 617 -9.40 19.61 -29.93
CA GLU A 617 -10.40 18.77 -30.62
C GLU A 617 -11.77 19.42 -30.49
N GLN A 618 -12.44 19.55 -31.64
CA GLN A 618 -13.86 19.92 -31.68
C GLN A 618 -14.67 18.65 -31.80
N GLY A 619 -15.66 18.49 -30.88
CA GLY A 619 -16.55 17.35 -30.95
C GLY A 619 -17.37 17.34 -32.23
N SER A 620 -17.53 16.15 -32.82
CA SER A 620 -18.39 15.94 -33.96
C SER A 620 -19.86 15.72 -33.58
N CYS A 621 -20.24 15.95 -32.32
CA CYS A 621 -21.61 15.90 -31.82
C CYS A 621 -22.44 17.03 -32.43
N LYS A 622 -23.56 16.67 -33.10
CA LYS A 622 -24.57 17.61 -33.63
C LYS A 622 -25.86 17.57 -32.78
#